data_05a93443c4893bb70e18271d7611eaaf
#
_entry.id   05a93443c4893bb70e18271d7611eaaf
#
_cell.length_a   1.000
_cell.length_b   1.000
_cell.length_c   1.000
_cell.angle_alpha   90.00
_cell.angle_beta   90.00
_cell.angle_gamma   90.00
#
_symmetry.space_group_name_H-M   'P 1'
#
loop_
_entity.id
_entity.type
_entity.pdbx_description
1 polymer ?
#
loop_
_entity_poly.entity_id
_entity_poly.type
_entity_poly.pdbx_seq_one_letter_code
_entity_poly.pdbx_strand_id
1 'polypeptide(L)'
;IALAPGTVLDAERRRAAFLDLGDAVEALGGLYRTAEDVGSTTQDMLVVSERTDHVVGLPEAGGGSGEPAGPTSLGVYESIRATLERVTGSPDVAGRRITVSGMGQVGSRLAVRLSSEGAILTMTDVNPAKRSLAADLDATWGEPGTEQLVASELFVPAGIGGLLTAEIISSLNTLAVVGPANNPLAEREGAAQLAARGILYAPDFVVNAGGVIY
;
A
#
# COMPACT_ATOMS: atom_id res chain seq x y z
N ILE A 1 -16.32 5.19 7.18
CA ILE A 1 -17.71 4.69 6.97
C ILE A 1 -17.61 3.18 6.83
N ALA A 2 -18.31 2.43 7.71
CA ALA A 2 -18.41 0.99 7.59
C ALA A 2 -19.76 0.61 6.98
N LEU A 3 -19.74 -0.25 5.98
CA LEU A 3 -20.93 -0.79 5.34
C LEU A 3 -21.13 -2.24 5.75
N ALA A 4 -22.39 -2.70 5.80
CA ALA A 4 -22.67 -4.11 5.98
C ALA A 4 -22.08 -4.92 4.79
N PRO A 5 -21.60 -6.16 5.05
CA PRO A 5 -21.07 -7.01 3.99
C PRO A 5 -22.06 -7.16 2.81
N GLY A 6 -21.56 -7.01 1.60
CA GLY A 6 -22.39 -7.10 0.38
C GLY A 6 -23.18 -5.84 0.04
N THR A 7 -23.10 -4.77 0.83
CA THR A 7 -23.75 -3.50 0.49
C THR A 7 -23.01 -2.82 -0.64
N VAL A 8 -23.74 -2.53 -1.72
CA VAL A 8 -23.26 -1.68 -2.83
C VAL A 8 -24.02 -0.36 -2.78
N LEU A 9 -23.28 0.74 -2.69
CA LEU A 9 -23.88 2.08 -2.78
C LEU A 9 -23.96 2.52 -4.25
N ASP A 10 -25.14 2.96 -4.67
CA ASP A 10 -25.25 3.75 -5.88
C ASP A 10 -24.59 5.14 -5.71
N ALA A 11 -24.42 5.87 -6.79
CA ALA A 11 -23.73 7.16 -6.77
C ALA A 11 -24.41 8.20 -5.86
N GLU A 12 -25.73 8.21 -5.79
CA GLU A 12 -26.50 9.16 -4.98
C GLU A 12 -26.31 8.85 -3.48
N ARG A 13 -26.48 7.59 -3.07
CA ARG A 13 -26.27 7.17 -1.68
C ARG A 13 -24.82 7.32 -1.25
N ARG A 14 -23.86 7.04 -2.16
CA ARG A 14 -22.46 7.28 -1.89
C ARG A 14 -22.19 8.74 -1.59
N ARG A 15 -22.67 9.64 -2.46
CA ARG A 15 -22.53 11.09 -2.26
C ARG A 15 -23.16 11.54 -0.95
N ALA A 16 -24.40 11.10 -0.64
CA ALA A 16 -25.07 11.44 0.61
C ALA A 16 -24.24 11.02 1.84
N ALA A 17 -23.70 9.79 1.85
CA ALA A 17 -22.86 9.29 2.94
C ALA A 17 -21.59 10.14 3.14
N PHE A 18 -20.97 10.64 2.07
CA PHE A 18 -19.78 11.50 2.19
C PHE A 18 -20.12 12.94 2.60
N LEU A 19 -21.31 13.45 2.27
CA LEU A 19 -21.81 14.72 2.82
C LEU A 19 -22.07 14.60 4.34
N ASP A 20 -22.73 13.52 4.78
CA ASP A 20 -22.94 13.24 6.21
C ASP A 20 -21.61 13.10 6.96
N LEU A 21 -20.60 12.48 6.34
CA LEU A 21 -19.24 12.43 6.91
C LEU A 21 -18.65 13.84 7.07
N GLY A 22 -18.82 14.71 6.08
CA GLY A 22 -18.37 16.09 6.12
C GLY A 22 -19.01 16.86 7.28
N ASP A 23 -20.32 16.75 7.46
CA ASP A 23 -21.04 17.38 8.57
C ASP A 23 -20.55 16.85 9.93
N ALA A 24 -20.27 15.53 10.04
CA ALA A 24 -19.72 14.94 11.26
C ALA A 24 -18.29 15.42 11.57
N VAL A 25 -17.45 15.57 10.55
CA VAL A 25 -16.08 16.09 10.69
C VAL A 25 -16.11 17.56 11.10
N GLU A 26 -16.98 18.38 10.50
CA GLU A 26 -17.15 19.80 10.84
C GLU A 26 -17.58 19.97 12.31
N ALA A 27 -18.49 19.12 12.79
CA ALA A 27 -18.95 19.15 14.18
C ALA A 27 -17.82 18.89 15.20
N LEU A 28 -16.67 18.36 14.78
CA LEU A 28 -15.49 18.18 15.64
C LEU A 28 -14.61 19.44 15.74
N GLY A 29 -14.95 20.51 15.01
CA GLY A 29 -14.32 21.82 15.15
C GLY A 29 -12.80 21.83 14.93
N GLY A 30 -12.30 21.02 14.01
CA GLY A 30 -10.87 20.92 13.68
C GLY A 30 -10.04 19.97 14.54
N LEU A 31 -10.65 19.28 15.51
CA LEU A 31 -9.96 18.24 16.30
C LEU A 31 -9.61 17.01 15.47
N TYR A 32 -10.27 16.83 14.32
CA TYR A 32 -10.04 15.74 13.39
C TYR A 32 -10.03 16.28 11.96
N ARG A 33 -9.10 15.77 11.15
CA ARG A 33 -9.08 15.97 9.70
C ARG A 33 -9.20 14.62 9.01
N THR A 34 -10.11 14.55 8.03
CA THR A 34 -10.29 13.33 7.25
C THR A 34 -9.45 13.35 5.96
N ALA A 35 -9.16 12.17 5.44
CA ALA A 35 -8.42 11.96 4.19
C ALA A 35 -8.99 10.77 3.42
N GLU A 36 -8.54 10.59 2.18
CA GLU A 36 -8.75 9.37 1.42
C GLU A 36 -8.18 8.15 2.15
N ASP A 37 -8.94 7.06 2.20
CA ASP A 37 -8.56 5.77 2.77
C ASP A 37 -9.17 4.64 1.94
N VAL A 38 -8.93 3.39 2.35
CA VAL A 38 -9.43 2.19 1.65
C VAL A 38 -10.93 2.31 1.36
N GLY A 39 -11.30 2.18 0.08
CA GLY A 39 -12.68 2.26 -0.37
C GLY A 39 -13.21 3.67 -0.63
N SER A 40 -12.42 4.72 -0.35
CA SER A 40 -12.70 6.10 -0.75
C SER A 40 -11.77 6.57 -1.87
N THR A 41 -12.10 7.70 -2.47
CA THR A 41 -11.37 8.31 -3.58
C THR A 41 -11.21 9.81 -3.36
N THR A 42 -10.27 10.43 -4.06
CA THR A 42 -10.11 11.88 -4.10
C THR A 42 -11.44 12.60 -4.47
N GLN A 43 -12.28 12.00 -5.33
CA GLN A 43 -13.59 12.55 -5.68
C GLN A 43 -14.55 12.55 -4.49
N ASP A 44 -14.47 11.53 -3.61
CA ASP A 44 -15.27 11.51 -2.38
C ASP A 44 -14.80 12.60 -1.40
N MET A 45 -13.49 12.88 -1.35
CA MET A 45 -12.94 13.97 -0.53
C MET A 45 -13.40 15.35 -1.02
N LEU A 46 -13.59 15.54 -2.33
CA LEU A 46 -14.24 16.75 -2.87
C LEU A 46 -15.68 16.89 -2.36
N VAL A 47 -16.42 15.78 -2.27
CA VAL A 47 -17.78 15.82 -1.70
C VAL A 47 -17.75 16.18 -0.22
N VAL A 48 -16.81 15.63 0.56
CA VAL A 48 -16.60 15.99 1.98
C VAL A 48 -16.27 17.48 2.13
N SER A 49 -15.43 18.03 1.24
CA SER A 49 -15.01 19.44 1.29
C SER A 49 -16.14 20.44 1.02
N GLU A 50 -17.30 20.00 0.51
CA GLU A 50 -18.49 20.84 0.41
C GLU A 50 -19.11 21.18 1.78
N ARG A 51 -18.70 20.47 2.86
CA ARG A 51 -19.23 20.59 4.21
C ARG A 51 -18.21 21.01 5.26
N THR A 52 -16.92 20.81 5.01
CA THR A 52 -15.85 21.11 5.99
C THR A 52 -14.54 21.43 5.31
N ASP A 53 -13.76 22.33 5.92
CA ASP A 53 -12.36 22.60 5.55
C ASP A 53 -11.39 21.57 6.20
N HIS A 54 -11.89 20.70 7.06
CA HIS A 54 -11.08 19.71 7.79
C HIS A 54 -10.91 18.41 7.00
N VAL A 55 -10.55 18.54 5.72
CA VAL A 55 -10.26 17.45 4.80
C VAL A 55 -8.92 17.67 4.12
N VAL A 56 -8.15 16.60 3.91
CA VAL A 56 -6.86 16.61 3.20
C VAL A 56 -6.88 15.64 2.01
N GLY A 57 -5.88 15.70 1.14
CA GLY A 57 -5.83 14.85 -0.06
C GLY A 57 -6.78 15.34 -1.16
N LEU A 58 -7.12 16.63 -1.18
CA LEU A 58 -7.87 17.23 -2.28
C LEU A 58 -6.98 17.34 -3.53
N PRO A 59 -7.56 17.31 -4.75
CA PRO A 59 -6.83 17.56 -5.97
C PRO A 59 -6.12 18.91 -5.95
N GLU A 60 -4.98 19.03 -6.63
CA GLU A 60 -4.23 20.29 -6.76
C GLU A 60 -5.10 21.43 -7.31
N ALA A 61 -5.98 21.12 -8.27
CA ALA A 61 -6.94 22.08 -8.80
C ALA A 61 -7.94 22.62 -7.75
N GLY A 62 -8.11 21.89 -6.64
CA GLY A 62 -8.94 22.27 -5.49
C GLY A 62 -8.12 22.85 -4.33
N GLY A 63 -6.84 23.18 -4.54
CA GLY A 63 -5.96 23.73 -3.51
C GLY A 63 -5.35 22.69 -2.57
N GLY A 64 -5.48 21.40 -2.89
CA GLY A 64 -4.87 20.30 -2.14
C GLY A 64 -3.50 19.91 -2.69
N SER A 65 -2.85 18.96 -2.01
CA SER A 65 -1.55 18.39 -2.41
C SER A 65 -1.68 17.27 -3.47
N GLY A 66 -2.89 16.91 -3.86
CA GLY A 66 -3.14 15.79 -4.75
C GLY A 66 -3.23 14.44 -4.02
N GLU A 67 -3.18 13.37 -4.81
CA GLU A 67 -3.32 11.99 -4.32
C GLU A 67 -2.02 11.52 -3.64
N PRO A 68 -2.09 10.99 -2.40
CA PRO A 68 -0.90 10.63 -1.63
C PRO A 68 -0.16 9.38 -2.13
N ALA A 69 -0.78 8.57 -3.01
CA ALA A 69 -0.18 7.31 -3.47
C ALA A 69 1.11 7.50 -4.29
N GLY A 70 1.24 8.61 -5.01
CA GLY A 70 2.47 8.97 -5.72
C GLY A 70 3.65 9.15 -4.75
N PRO A 71 3.61 10.13 -3.86
CA PRO A 71 4.63 10.34 -2.83
C PRO A 71 4.86 9.11 -1.94
N THR A 72 3.79 8.38 -1.56
CA THR A 72 3.93 7.13 -0.82
C THR A 72 4.74 6.10 -1.61
N SER A 73 4.42 5.89 -2.89
CA SER A 73 5.17 4.92 -3.72
C SER A 73 6.64 5.29 -3.88
N LEU A 74 6.96 6.59 -3.92
CA LEU A 74 8.34 7.08 -3.94
C LEU A 74 9.07 6.77 -2.62
N GLY A 75 8.44 7.04 -1.47
CA GLY A 75 9.02 6.71 -0.16
C GLY A 75 9.27 5.21 0.00
N VAL A 76 8.32 4.37 -0.45
CA VAL A 76 8.48 2.91 -0.47
C VAL A 76 9.64 2.49 -1.37
N TYR A 77 9.75 3.09 -2.56
CA TYR A 77 10.84 2.80 -3.49
C TYR A 77 12.22 3.13 -2.88
N GLU A 78 12.39 4.28 -2.25
CA GLU A 78 13.65 4.62 -1.56
C GLU A 78 13.94 3.69 -0.37
N SER A 79 12.90 3.26 0.35
CA SER A 79 13.02 2.26 1.41
C SER A 79 13.44 0.88 0.88
N ILE A 80 12.96 0.50 -0.31
CA ILE A 80 13.40 -0.70 -1.02
C ILE A 80 14.89 -0.63 -1.35
N ARG A 81 15.36 0.50 -1.90
CA ARG A 81 16.77 0.70 -2.23
C ARG A 81 17.67 0.62 -0.99
N ALA A 82 17.29 1.30 0.09
CA ALA A 82 18.02 1.24 1.35
C ALA A 82 18.03 -0.18 1.96
N THR A 83 16.91 -0.91 1.83
CA THR A 83 16.80 -2.29 2.28
C THR A 83 17.69 -3.22 1.44
N LEU A 84 17.69 -3.08 0.11
CA LEU A 84 18.58 -3.81 -0.79
C LEU A 84 20.05 -3.57 -0.46
N GLU A 85 20.45 -2.30 -0.29
CA GLU A 85 21.82 -1.97 0.12
C GLU A 85 22.21 -2.69 1.40
N ARG A 86 21.31 -2.75 2.37
CA ARG A 86 21.56 -3.42 3.66
C ARG A 86 21.69 -4.94 3.54
N VAL A 87 20.91 -5.60 2.68
CA VAL A 87 20.88 -7.08 2.60
C VAL A 87 21.74 -7.65 1.47
N THR A 88 22.06 -6.85 0.44
CA THR A 88 22.84 -7.31 -0.74
C THR A 88 24.13 -6.51 -0.98
N GLY A 89 24.34 -5.40 -0.28
CA GLY A 89 25.48 -4.51 -0.48
C GLY A 89 25.32 -3.52 -1.65
N SER A 90 24.16 -3.49 -2.33
CA SER A 90 23.87 -2.53 -3.42
C SER A 90 22.42 -2.07 -3.36
N PRO A 91 22.14 -0.76 -3.52
CA PRO A 91 20.77 -0.24 -3.59
C PRO A 91 20.12 -0.47 -4.97
N ASP A 92 20.81 -1.11 -5.90
CA ASP A 92 20.37 -1.29 -7.27
C ASP A 92 19.23 -2.31 -7.37
N VAL A 93 18.13 -1.92 -8.01
CA VAL A 93 16.97 -2.81 -8.20
C VAL A 93 17.08 -3.66 -9.46
N ALA A 94 17.95 -3.31 -10.40
CA ALA A 94 18.13 -4.02 -11.66
C ALA A 94 18.56 -5.48 -11.41
N GLY A 95 17.80 -6.43 -11.99
CA GLY A 95 18.02 -7.87 -11.85
C GLY A 95 17.64 -8.44 -10.48
N ARG A 96 17.12 -7.63 -9.54
CA ARG A 96 16.64 -8.12 -8.23
C ARG A 96 15.26 -8.74 -8.36
N ARG A 97 15.06 -9.89 -7.71
CA ARG A 97 13.76 -10.53 -7.62
C ARG A 97 12.98 -9.93 -6.46
N ILE A 98 11.86 -9.31 -6.79
CA ILE A 98 11.00 -8.63 -5.82
C ILE A 98 9.59 -9.15 -5.97
N THR A 99 9.01 -9.65 -4.86
CA THR A 99 7.62 -10.09 -4.82
C THR A 99 6.75 -8.98 -4.24
N VAL A 100 5.76 -8.51 -5.01
CA VAL A 100 4.81 -7.45 -4.58
C VAL A 100 3.43 -8.06 -4.38
N SER A 101 2.93 -8.03 -3.15
CA SER A 101 1.63 -8.55 -2.75
C SER A 101 0.63 -7.42 -2.54
N GLY A 102 -0.27 -7.23 -3.50
CA GLY A 102 -1.26 -6.14 -3.55
C GLY A 102 -0.96 -5.11 -4.64
N MET A 103 -1.90 -4.99 -5.61
CA MET A 103 -1.81 -4.08 -6.76
C MET A 103 -2.82 -2.94 -6.64
N GLY A 104 -2.92 -2.35 -5.44
CA GLY A 104 -3.69 -1.12 -5.19
C GLY A 104 -3.00 0.11 -5.79
N GLN A 105 -3.40 1.30 -5.35
CA GLN A 105 -2.86 2.57 -5.86
C GLN A 105 -1.34 2.68 -5.69
N VAL A 106 -0.81 2.33 -4.53
CA VAL A 106 0.64 2.37 -4.25
C VAL A 106 1.36 1.20 -4.91
N GLY A 107 0.87 -0.03 -4.73
CA GLY A 107 1.53 -1.23 -5.26
C GLY A 107 1.66 -1.24 -6.78
N SER A 108 0.62 -0.78 -7.51
CA SER A 108 0.69 -0.68 -8.97
C SER A 108 1.73 0.34 -9.44
N ARG A 109 1.79 1.54 -8.83
CA ARG A 109 2.78 2.56 -9.16
C ARG A 109 4.21 2.11 -8.86
N LEU A 110 4.37 1.44 -7.71
CA LEU A 110 5.65 0.87 -7.30
C LEU A 110 6.12 -0.21 -8.29
N ALA A 111 5.24 -1.13 -8.70
CA ALA A 111 5.55 -2.18 -9.66
C ALA A 111 5.99 -1.61 -11.01
N VAL A 112 5.29 -0.58 -11.53
CA VAL A 112 5.68 0.12 -12.76
C VAL A 112 7.09 0.70 -12.64
N ARG A 113 7.40 1.38 -11.54
CA ARG A 113 8.74 1.96 -11.32
C ARG A 113 9.81 0.88 -11.24
N LEU A 114 9.61 -0.15 -10.42
CA LEU A 114 10.57 -1.25 -10.25
C LEU A 114 10.84 -1.98 -11.58
N SER A 115 9.79 -2.26 -12.37
CA SER A 115 9.92 -2.86 -13.69
C SER A 115 10.72 -1.97 -14.65
N SER A 116 10.44 -0.65 -14.68
CA SER A 116 11.15 0.29 -15.56
C SER A 116 12.64 0.40 -15.24
N GLU A 117 13.05 0.03 -14.03
CA GLU A 117 14.45 -0.01 -13.59
C GLU A 117 15.05 -1.43 -13.62
N GLY A 118 14.35 -2.38 -14.24
CA GLY A 118 14.87 -3.71 -14.52
C GLY A 118 14.79 -4.71 -13.39
N ALA A 119 13.92 -4.50 -12.38
CA ALA A 119 13.63 -5.51 -11.38
C ALA A 119 12.88 -6.71 -12.00
N ILE A 120 13.12 -7.91 -11.50
CA ILE A 120 12.41 -9.13 -11.86
C ILE A 120 11.24 -9.29 -10.87
N LEU A 121 10.02 -9.04 -11.35
CA LEU A 121 8.85 -8.97 -10.48
C LEU A 121 8.05 -10.26 -10.46
N THR A 122 7.62 -10.65 -9.25
CA THR A 122 6.44 -11.49 -9.03
C THR A 122 5.36 -10.61 -8.42
N MET A 123 4.17 -10.59 -9.02
CA MET A 123 3.06 -9.74 -8.61
C MET A 123 1.83 -10.58 -8.28
N THR A 124 1.10 -10.23 -7.24
CA THR A 124 -0.16 -10.88 -6.89
C THR A 124 -1.18 -9.89 -6.36
N ASP A 125 -2.46 -10.18 -6.58
CA ASP A 125 -3.59 -9.45 -6.01
C ASP A 125 -4.81 -10.37 -5.94
N VAL A 126 -5.67 -10.18 -4.96
CA VAL A 126 -6.95 -10.91 -4.85
C VAL A 126 -7.90 -10.58 -6.01
N ASN A 127 -7.74 -9.42 -6.65
CA ASN A 127 -8.49 -9.03 -7.84
C ASN A 127 -7.81 -9.56 -9.11
N PRO A 128 -8.37 -10.58 -9.78
CA PRO A 128 -7.76 -11.19 -10.96
C PRO A 128 -7.62 -10.23 -12.15
N ALA A 129 -8.38 -9.13 -12.20
CA ALA A 129 -8.25 -8.12 -13.25
C ALA A 129 -6.87 -7.43 -13.23
N LYS A 130 -6.14 -7.49 -12.11
CA LYS A 130 -4.78 -6.95 -11.98
C LYS A 130 -3.71 -7.79 -12.71
N ARG A 131 -4.06 -8.98 -13.19
CA ARG A 131 -3.18 -9.81 -14.05
C ARG A 131 -2.73 -9.11 -15.32
N SER A 132 -3.58 -8.24 -15.88
CA SER A 132 -3.20 -7.48 -17.08
C SER A 132 -1.98 -6.59 -16.82
N LEU A 133 -1.91 -5.95 -15.66
CA LEU A 133 -0.75 -5.13 -15.29
C LEU A 133 0.53 -5.98 -15.18
N ALA A 134 0.45 -7.19 -14.64
CA ALA A 134 1.62 -8.08 -14.59
C ALA A 134 2.10 -8.44 -16.00
N ALA A 135 1.18 -8.74 -16.93
CA ALA A 135 1.52 -9.00 -18.32
C ALA A 135 2.14 -7.79 -19.03
N ASP A 136 1.60 -6.59 -18.81
CA ASP A 136 2.10 -5.34 -19.38
C ASP A 136 3.54 -5.01 -18.90
N LEU A 137 3.90 -5.48 -17.70
CA LEU A 137 5.22 -5.27 -17.08
C LEU A 137 6.18 -6.45 -17.26
N ASP A 138 5.83 -7.47 -18.06
CA ASP A 138 6.59 -8.72 -18.20
C ASP A 138 6.91 -9.38 -16.85
N ALA A 139 6.01 -9.23 -15.88
CA ALA A 139 6.13 -9.77 -14.54
C ALA A 139 5.43 -11.13 -14.40
N THR A 140 5.96 -11.99 -13.53
CA THR A 140 5.30 -13.24 -13.17
C THR A 140 4.08 -12.95 -12.30
N TRP A 141 2.92 -13.55 -12.64
CA TRP A 141 1.77 -13.53 -11.75
C TRP A 141 1.85 -14.68 -10.76
N GLY A 142 1.87 -14.34 -9.45
CA GLY A 142 1.77 -15.29 -8.34
C GLY A 142 0.30 -15.55 -7.97
N GLU A 143 -0.02 -16.78 -7.57
CA GLU A 143 -1.36 -17.06 -7.05
C GLU A 143 -1.50 -16.51 -5.63
N PRO A 144 -2.59 -15.75 -5.32
CA PRO A 144 -2.82 -15.19 -4.00
C PRO A 144 -2.76 -16.26 -2.89
N GLY A 145 -2.01 -15.96 -1.83
CA GLY A 145 -1.82 -16.86 -0.69
C GLY A 145 -0.66 -17.85 -0.85
N THR A 146 0.09 -17.79 -1.97
CA THR A 146 1.31 -18.60 -2.18
C THR A 146 2.54 -17.76 -2.52
N GLU A 147 2.38 -16.46 -2.69
CA GLU A 147 3.42 -15.54 -3.10
C GLU A 147 4.61 -15.47 -2.12
N GLN A 148 4.39 -15.76 -0.83
CA GLN A 148 5.44 -15.82 0.18
C GLN A 148 6.45 -16.96 -0.05
N LEU A 149 6.07 -17.98 -0.83
CA LEU A 149 6.92 -19.12 -1.14
C LEU A 149 7.91 -18.81 -2.28
N VAL A 150 7.66 -17.73 -3.03
CA VAL A 150 8.51 -17.34 -4.16
C VAL A 150 9.85 -16.83 -3.64
N ALA A 151 10.94 -17.41 -4.14
CA ALA A 151 12.29 -16.99 -3.79
C ALA A 151 12.56 -15.57 -4.32
N SER A 152 12.74 -14.61 -3.44
CA SER A 152 12.97 -13.20 -3.76
C SER A 152 13.98 -12.57 -2.81
N GLU A 153 14.64 -11.50 -3.22
CA GLU A 153 15.43 -10.68 -2.31
C GLU A 153 14.51 -9.87 -1.38
N LEU A 154 13.39 -9.37 -1.91
CA LEU A 154 12.43 -8.60 -1.13
C LEU A 154 11.01 -9.12 -1.28
N PHE A 155 10.29 -9.16 -0.16
CA PHE A 155 8.84 -9.32 -0.11
C PHE A 155 8.21 -7.97 0.25
N VAL A 156 7.30 -7.48 -0.60
CA VAL A 156 6.68 -6.15 -0.50
C VAL A 156 5.19 -6.29 -0.23
N PRO A 157 4.74 -6.30 1.03
CA PRO A 157 3.33 -6.26 1.36
C PRO A 157 2.76 -4.88 0.99
N ALA A 158 1.84 -4.84 0.02
CA ALA A 158 1.21 -3.62 -0.48
C ALA A 158 -0.33 -3.70 -0.50
N GLY A 159 -0.89 -4.73 0.14
CA GLY A 159 -2.32 -4.95 0.32
C GLY A 159 -2.84 -4.48 1.67
N ILE A 160 -3.84 -5.19 2.18
CA ILE A 160 -4.41 -4.93 3.52
C ILE A 160 -3.47 -5.40 4.63
N GLY A 161 -3.65 -4.83 5.84
CA GLY A 161 -2.90 -5.23 7.04
C GLY A 161 -3.15 -6.68 7.48
N GLY A 162 -2.31 -7.18 8.39
CA GLY A 162 -2.45 -8.52 8.97
C GLY A 162 -2.06 -9.67 8.04
N LEU A 163 -1.43 -9.39 6.90
CA LEU A 163 -0.99 -10.43 5.95
C LEU A 163 0.05 -11.36 6.57
N LEU A 164 0.98 -10.82 7.34
CA LEU A 164 2.12 -11.56 7.88
C LEU A 164 1.75 -12.27 9.19
N THR A 165 1.02 -13.37 9.07
CA THR A 165 0.76 -14.29 10.18
C THR A 165 2.00 -15.11 10.51
N ALA A 166 2.03 -15.77 11.68
CA ALA A 166 3.13 -16.67 12.06
C ALA A 166 3.36 -17.78 11.00
N GLU A 167 2.29 -18.30 10.39
CA GLU A 167 2.36 -19.28 9.32
C GLU A 167 3.03 -18.72 8.07
N ILE A 168 2.58 -17.55 7.58
CA ILE A 168 3.18 -16.87 6.43
C ILE A 168 4.65 -16.54 6.72
N ILE A 169 4.96 -15.97 7.89
CA ILE A 169 6.34 -15.66 8.30
C ILE A 169 7.20 -16.93 8.27
N SER A 170 6.69 -18.07 8.74
CA SER A 170 7.45 -19.33 8.78
C SER A 170 7.83 -19.84 7.39
N SER A 171 7.04 -19.52 6.37
CA SER A 171 7.22 -19.98 4.99
C SER A 171 7.84 -18.94 4.04
N LEU A 172 8.03 -17.68 4.49
CA LEU A 172 8.64 -16.63 3.67
C LEU A 172 10.01 -17.06 3.11
N ASN A 173 10.20 -16.88 1.82
CA ASN A 173 11.46 -17.17 1.12
C ASN A 173 12.10 -15.87 0.60
N THR A 174 12.53 -15.01 1.52
CA THR A 174 13.05 -13.67 1.20
C THR A 174 14.17 -13.27 2.17
N LEU A 175 14.97 -12.28 1.79
CA LEU A 175 15.99 -11.67 2.65
C LEU A 175 15.41 -10.55 3.52
N ALA A 176 14.40 -9.84 3.02
CA ALA A 176 13.77 -8.76 3.77
C ALA A 176 12.30 -8.55 3.40
N VAL A 177 11.57 -7.94 4.34
CA VAL A 177 10.20 -7.45 4.17
C VAL A 177 10.21 -5.92 4.26
N VAL A 178 9.71 -5.26 3.21
CA VAL A 178 9.62 -3.79 3.11
C VAL A 178 8.44 -3.42 2.22
N GLY A 179 7.43 -2.73 2.75
CA GLY A 179 6.25 -2.40 1.94
C GLY A 179 5.31 -1.39 2.58
N PRO A 180 4.36 -0.86 1.77
CA PRO A 180 3.46 0.21 2.19
C PRO A 180 2.25 -0.24 3.01
N ALA A 181 1.97 -1.54 3.12
CA ALA A 181 0.80 -2.02 3.86
C ALA A 181 0.86 -1.58 5.32
N ASN A 182 -0.20 -0.92 5.79
CA ASN A 182 -0.33 -0.55 7.19
C ASN A 182 -0.49 -1.79 8.06
N ASN A 183 0.24 -1.87 9.18
CA ASN A 183 0.17 -2.99 10.12
C ASN A 183 0.23 -4.36 9.43
N PRO A 184 1.27 -4.65 8.63
CA PRO A 184 1.34 -5.91 7.88
C PRO A 184 1.49 -7.14 8.78
N LEU A 185 2.06 -6.98 9.98
CA LEU A 185 2.18 -8.03 10.98
C LEU A 185 0.83 -8.31 11.61
N ALA A 186 0.38 -9.57 11.56
CA ALA A 186 -0.87 -10.00 12.19
C ALA A 186 -0.77 -10.02 13.71
N GLU A 187 0.43 -10.29 14.23
CA GLU A 187 0.72 -10.46 15.64
C GLU A 187 1.91 -9.59 16.07
N ARG A 188 1.93 -9.21 17.34
CA ARG A 188 2.97 -8.36 17.93
C ARG A 188 4.37 -8.98 17.84
N GLU A 189 4.43 -10.29 17.91
CA GLU A 189 5.64 -11.12 17.88
C GLU A 189 6.23 -11.27 16.46
N GLY A 190 5.49 -10.90 15.42
CA GLY A 190 5.88 -11.09 14.02
C GLY A 190 7.25 -10.51 13.67
N ALA A 191 7.59 -9.32 14.19
CA ALA A 191 8.92 -8.74 13.98
C ALA A 191 10.04 -9.59 14.59
N ALA A 192 9.84 -10.14 15.79
CA ALA A 192 10.79 -11.03 16.42
C ALA A 192 10.93 -12.37 15.68
N GLN A 193 9.82 -12.89 15.14
CA GLN A 193 9.82 -14.11 14.32
C GLN A 193 10.59 -13.90 13.01
N LEU A 194 10.43 -12.77 12.32
CA LEU A 194 11.23 -12.41 11.15
C LEU A 194 12.72 -12.32 11.49
N ALA A 195 13.06 -11.62 12.57
CA ALA A 195 14.43 -11.49 13.03
C ALA A 195 15.07 -12.84 13.39
N ALA A 196 14.34 -13.75 14.03
CA ALA A 196 14.79 -15.10 14.36
C ALA A 196 15.12 -15.93 13.10
N ARG A 197 14.49 -15.62 11.96
CA ARG A 197 14.76 -16.21 10.65
C ARG A 197 15.87 -15.49 9.86
N GLY A 198 16.45 -14.41 10.42
CA GLY A 198 17.42 -13.58 9.70
C GLY A 198 16.80 -12.71 8.60
N ILE A 199 15.48 -12.54 8.60
CA ILE A 199 14.77 -11.70 7.63
C ILE A 199 14.71 -10.27 8.18
N LEU A 200 15.26 -9.32 7.45
CA LEU A 200 15.19 -7.90 7.81
C LEU A 200 13.74 -7.40 7.64
N TYR A 201 13.22 -6.71 8.64
CA TYR A 201 11.92 -6.05 8.56
C TYR A 201 12.07 -4.54 8.60
N ALA A 202 11.60 -3.85 7.57
CA ALA A 202 11.47 -2.40 7.55
C ALA A 202 10.05 -2.02 8.03
N PRO A 203 9.91 -1.30 9.17
CA PRO A 203 8.61 -0.96 9.72
C PRO A 203 7.77 -0.10 8.76
N ASP A 204 6.51 -0.45 8.61
CA ASP A 204 5.56 0.19 7.70
C ASP A 204 5.42 1.71 7.93
N PHE A 205 5.34 2.17 9.18
CA PHE A 205 5.22 3.58 9.52
C PHE A 205 6.44 4.44 9.11
N VAL A 206 7.58 3.83 8.81
CA VAL A 206 8.73 4.48 8.18
C VAL A 206 8.61 4.44 6.67
N VAL A 207 8.29 3.26 6.14
CA VAL A 207 8.29 2.96 4.70
C VAL A 207 7.20 3.74 3.96
N ASN A 208 6.00 3.85 4.55
CA ASN A 208 4.84 4.46 3.91
C ASN A 208 4.63 5.96 4.25
N ALA A 209 5.54 6.56 5.01
CA ALA A 209 5.42 7.95 5.46
C ALA A 209 5.40 8.99 4.32
N GLY A 210 5.80 8.63 3.10
CA GLY A 210 5.90 9.55 1.98
C GLY A 210 4.63 10.35 1.70
N GLY A 211 3.45 9.72 1.78
CA GLY A 211 2.17 10.41 1.60
C GLY A 211 1.74 11.30 2.76
N VAL A 212 2.33 11.14 3.94
CA VAL A 212 2.08 11.99 5.12
C VAL A 212 3.03 13.20 5.13
N ILE A 213 4.24 13.03 4.61
CA ILE A 213 5.26 14.10 4.55
C ILE A 213 4.96 15.08 3.41
N TYR A 214 4.38 14.59 2.33
CA TYR A 214 4.01 15.37 1.14
C TYR A 214 2.81 16.28 1.39
#